data_72552f158324e96e756dbd7657eb75fe
#
_entry.id   72552f158324e96e756dbd7657eb75fe
#
_cell.length_a   1.000
_cell.length_b   1.000
_cell.length_c   1.000
_cell.angle_alpha   90.00
_cell.angle_beta   90.00
_cell.angle_gamma   90.00
#
_symmetry.space_group_name_H-M   'P 1'
#
loop_
_entity.id
_entity.type
_entity.pdbx_description
1 polymer ?
#
loop_
_entity_poly.entity_id
_entity_poly.type
_entity_poly.pdbx_seq_one_letter_code
_entity_poly.pdbx_strand_id
1 'polypeptide(L)'
;MSGELEQIVSVWVLTTPAAGEAVGALLESIFGTTASVWSEDRSNEAKVTVYLERDSVASAEEASLGQGLEILRAAGVDVGAGNWAVERVKREDW
;
A
#
# COMPACT_ATOMS: atom_id res chain seq x y z
N MET A 1 12.92 1.31 26.67
CA MET A 1 11.96 2.15 26.59
C MET A 1 11.59 2.63 25.21
N SER A 2 12.37 3.27 24.56
CA SER A 2 11.97 3.84 23.29
C SER A 2 12.03 2.83 22.16
N GLY A 3 12.58 1.64 22.39
CA GLY A 3 12.71 0.68 21.32
C GLY A 3 11.40 0.25 20.69
N GLU A 4 10.36 0.24 21.48
CA GLU A 4 9.08 -0.19 20.95
C GLU A 4 8.53 0.78 19.92
N LEU A 5 9.02 2.00 19.86
CA LEU A 5 8.55 3.00 18.93
C LEU A 5 9.26 2.93 17.59
N GLU A 6 10.19 1.99 17.45
CA GLU A 6 10.98 1.88 16.23
C GLU A 6 10.35 1.01 15.17
N GLN A 7 9.17 0.47 15.44
CA GLN A 7 8.51 -0.41 14.49
C GLN A 7 7.71 0.39 13.49
N ILE A 8 7.94 0.11 12.22
CA ILE A 8 7.18 0.70 11.13
C ILE A 8 6.75 -0.45 10.23
N VAL A 9 5.49 -0.40 9.80
CA VAL A 9 4.96 -1.36 8.84
C VAL A 9 4.74 -0.62 7.53
N SER A 10 5.18 -1.21 6.43
CA SER A 10 4.87 -0.69 5.11
C SER A 10 3.88 -1.61 4.43
N VAL A 11 2.91 -1.02 3.75
CA VAL A 11 1.96 -1.75 2.92
C VAL A 11 2.12 -1.21 1.52
N TRP A 12 2.38 -2.11 0.57
CA TRP A 12 2.58 -1.65 -0.80
C TRP A 12 1.75 -2.50 -1.76
N VAL A 13 1.39 -1.88 -2.87
CA VAL A 13 0.61 -2.50 -3.93
C VAL A 13 1.33 -2.23 -5.24
N LEU A 14 1.52 -3.27 -6.04
CA LEU A 14 2.03 -3.13 -7.40
C LEU A 14 0.83 -3.03 -8.33
N THR A 15 0.75 -1.95 -9.08
CA THR A 15 -0.38 -1.69 -9.96
C THR A 15 0.14 -1.01 -11.22
N THR A 16 -0.76 -0.52 -12.06
CA THR A 16 -0.34 0.21 -13.25
C THR A 16 -0.19 1.69 -12.92
N PRO A 17 0.61 2.43 -13.70
CA PRO A 17 0.71 3.86 -13.48
C PRO A 17 -0.64 4.58 -13.56
N ALA A 18 -1.51 4.11 -14.46
CA ALA A 18 -2.82 4.72 -14.61
C ALA A 18 -3.69 4.53 -13.38
N ALA A 19 -3.51 3.42 -12.67
CA ALA A 19 -4.31 3.12 -11.48
C ALA A 19 -3.66 3.61 -10.19
N GLY A 20 -2.45 4.15 -10.26
CA GLY A 20 -1.71 4.53 -9.06
C GLY A 20 -2.48 5.47 -8.15
N GLU A 21 -3.14 6.47 -8.74
CA GLU A 21 -3.89 7.44 -7.95
C GLU A 21 -5.08 6.80 -7.24
N ALA A 22 -5.80 5.94 -7.96
CA ALA A 22 -6.96 5.27 -7.38
C ALA A 22 -6.54 4.31 -6.26
N VAL A 23 -5.46 3.57 -6.48
CA VAL A 23 -4.94 2.66 -5.46
C VAL A 23 -4.41 3.44 -4.27
N GLY A 24 -3.77 4.58 -4.53
CA GLY A 24 -3.32 5.45 -3.45
C GLY A 24 -4.46 5.94 -2.59
N ALA A 25 -5.55 6.37 -3.23
CA ALA A 25 -6.72 6.81 -2.49
C ALA A 25 -7.33 5.67 -1.67
N LEU A 26 -7.30 4.46 -2.23
CA LEU A 26 -7.78 3.28 -1.49
C LEU A 26 -6.96 3.05 -0.24
N LEU A 27 -5.63 3.07 -0.36
CA LEU A 27 -4.77 2.88 0.79
C LEU A 27 -4.95 3.97 1.84
N GLU A 28 -5.08 5.21 1.39
CA GLU A 28 -5.30 6.32 2.31
C GLU A 28 -6.61 6.18 3.04
N SER A 29 -7.62 5.68 2.35
CA SER A 29 -8.92 5.48 2.97
C SER A 29 -8.88 4.38 4.04
N ILE A 30 -8.14 3.32 3.79
CA ILE A 30 -8.08 2.20 4.73
C ILE A 30 -7.19 2.53 5.92
N PHE A 31 -6.05 3.15 5.68
CA PHE A 31 -5.02 3.29 6.72
C PHE A 31 -4.93 4.70 7.29
N GLY A 32 -5.59 5.66 6.67
CA GLY A 32 -5.64 7.01 7.22
C GLY A 32 -4.34 7.78 7.14
N THR A 33 -3.46 7.43 6.21
CA THR A 33 -2.20 8.11 6.05
C THR A 33 -1.91 8.30 4.57
N THR A 34 -1.02 9.22 4.27
CA THR A 34 -0.70 9.57 2.89
C THR A 34 0.04 8.43 2.19
N ALA A 35 -0.37 8.14 0.98
CA ALA A 35 0.28 7.13 0.15
C ALA A 35 1.28 7.78 -0.79
N SER A 36 2.37 7.06 -1.05
CA SER A 36 3.36 7.47 -2.04
C SER A 36 3.19 6.60 -3.27
N VAL A 37 3.24 7.22 -4.44
CA VAL A 37 3.15 6.51 -5.71
C VAL A 37 4.49 6.67 -6.42
N TRP A 38 5.07 5.54 -6.79
CA TRP A 38 6.37 5.56 -7.46
C TRP A 38 6.29 4.70 -8.72
N SER A 39 6.74 5.24 -9.83
CA SER A 39 6.75 4.50 -11.09
C SER A 39 7.99 4.87 -11.88
N GLU A 40 8.42 3.91 -12.69
CA GLU A 40 9.55 4.11 -13.58
C GLU A 40 9.06 4.36 -14.99
N ASP A 41 9.78 5.19 -15.72
CA ASP A 41 9.40 5.53 -17.08
C ASP A 41 9.35 4.32 -18.01
N ARG A 42 10.16 3.32 -17.72
CA ARG A 42 10.27 2.16 -18.60
C ARG A 42 9.40 1.01 -18.18
N SER A 43 8.67 1.18 -17.09
CA SER A 43 7.88 0.10 -16.52
C SER A 43 6.42 0.43 -16.62
N ASN A 44 5.60 -0.60 -16.84
CA ASN A 44 4.15 -0.44 -16.79
C ASN A 44 3.62 -0.66 -15.38
N GLU A 45 4.51 -0.55 -14.40
CA GLU A 45 4.13 -0.78 -13.01
C GLU A 45 4.35 0.47 -12.18
N ALA A 46 3.48 0.64 -11.21
CA ALA A 46 3.65 1.65 -10.18
C ALA A 46 3.58 0.96 -8.84
N LYS A 47 4.37 1.44 -7.90
CA LYS A 47 4.35 0.92 -6.54
C LYS A 47 3.75 1.98 -5.64
N VAL A 48 2.64 1.63 -5.01
CA VAL A 48 1.93 2.55 -4.10
C VAL A 48 2.18 2.05 -2.69
N THR A 49 2.69 2.91 -1.83
CA THR A 49 3.14 2.51 -0.50
C THR A 49 2.61 3.46 0.56
N VAL A 50 2.23 2.89 1.72
CA VAL A 50 1.97 3.67 2.92
C VAL A 50 2.86 3.14 4.03
N TYR A 51 3.26 4.02 4.93
CA TYR A 51 4.07 3.67 6.10
C TYR A 51 3.26 3.94 7.35
N LEU A 52 3.21 2.96 8.24
CA LEU A 52 2.39 3.04 9.45
C LEU A 52 3.29 2.88 10.68
N GLU A 53 3.08 3.76 11.66
CA GLU A 53 3.87 3.70 12.89
C GLU A 53 3.22 2.74 13.86
N ARG A 54 3.27 1.46 13.51
CA ARG A 54 2.76 0.36 14.33
C ARG A 54 3.45 -0.89 13.84
N ASP A 55 3.25 -1.99 14.56
CA ASP A 55 4.01 -3.20 14.25
C ASP A 55 3.21 -4.24 13.47
N SER A 56 1.96 -3.96 13.14
CA SER A 56 1.17 -4.93 12.38
C SER A 56 0.00 -4.25 11.71
N VAL A 57 -0.62 -4.99 10.81
CA VAL A 57 -1.81 -4.55 10.08
C VAL A 57 -2.94 -5.51 10.47
N ALA A 58 -4.10 -4.96 10.76
CA ALA A 58 -5.24 -5.77 11.17
C ALA A 58 -5.77 -6.59 10.00
N SER A 59 -6.30 -7.77 10.31
CA SER A 59 -6.87 -8.63 9.29
C SER A 59 -7.99 -7.92 8.52
N ALA A 60 -8.78 -7.11 9.22
CA ALA A 60 -9.86 -6.37 8.58
C ALA A 60 -9.31 -5.37 7.56
N GLU A 61 -8.15 -4.78 7.85
CA GLU A 61 -7.55 -3.84 6.93
C GLU A 61 -7.03 -4.55 5.69
N GLU A 62 -6.44 -5.73 5.87
CA GLU A 62 -6.00 -6.52 4.73
C GLU A 62 -7.18 -6.96 3.87
N ALA A 63 -8.26 -7.37 4.50
CA ALA A 63 -9.46 -7.75 3.77
C ALA A 63 -10.04 -6.57 2.99
N SER A 64 -10.04 -5.38 3.61
CA SER A 64 -10.52 -4.18 2.94
C SER A 64 -9.66 -3.85 1.73
N LEU A 65 -8.36 -4.06 1.83
CA LEU A 65 -7.47 -3.81 0.70
C LEU A 65 -7.79 -4.75 -0.45
N GLY A 66 -7.90 -6.04 -0.16
CA GLY A 66 -8.22 -7.02 -1.19
C GLY A 66 -9.56 -6.72 -1.86
N GLN A 67 -10.58 -6.42 -1.05
CA GLN A 67 -11.89 -6.10 -1.58
C GLN A 67 -11.87 -4.81 -2.40
N GLY A 68 -11.13 -3.81 -1.93
CA GLY A 68 -11.04 -2.55 -2.64
C GLY A 68 -10.40 -2.71 -4.01
N LEU A 69 -9.37 -3.54 -4.10
CA LEU A 69 -8.74 -3.81 -5.39
C LEU A 69 -9.71 -4.51 -6.34
N GLU A 70 -10.52 -5.44 -5.82
CA GLU A 70 -11.52 -6.10 -6.65
C GLU A 70 -12.60 -5.13 -7.10
N ILE A 71 -13.00 -4.20 -6.25
CA ILE A 71 -13.99 -3.20 -6.61
C ILE A 71 -13.45 -2.31 -7.73
N LEU A 72 -12.19 -1.90 -7.62
CA LEU A 72 -11.59 -1.09 -8.67
C LEU A 72 -11.55 -1.85 -9.98
N ARG A 73 -11.17 -3.13 -9.93
CA ARG A 73 -11.12 -3.94 -11.14
C ARG A 73 -12.50 -4.07 -11.75
N ALA A 74 -13.51 -4.30 -10.94
CA ALA A 74 -14.89 -4.42 -11.43
C ALA A 74 -15.40 -3.12 -12.01
N ALA A 75 -14.88 -2.00 -11.54
CA ALA A 75 -15.27 -0.68 -12.07
C ALA A 75 -14.54 -0.33 -13.35
N GLY A 76 -13.67 -1.21 -13.83
CA GLY A 76 -12.97 -0.97 -15.08
C GLY A 76 -11.58 -0.38 -14.93
N VAL A 77 -11.09 -0.28 -13.71
CA VAL A 77 -9.73 0.22 -13.46
C VAL A 77 -8.75 -0.93 -13.64
N ASP A 78 -7.74 -0.71 -14.49
CA ASP A 78 -6.73 -1.72 -14.73
C ASP A 78 -5.69 -1.65 -13.61
N VAL A 79 -5.88 -2.47 -12.60
CA VAL A 79 -4.94 -2.48 -11.46
C VAL A 79 -3.76 -3.41 -11.71
N GLY A 80 -3.64 -3.96 -12.92
CA GLY A 80 -2.55 -4.86 -13.26
C GLY A 80 -2.62 -6.13 -12.44
N ALA A 81 -1.44 -6.61 -12.01
CA ALA A 81 -1.39 -7.82 -11.19
C ALA A 81 -2.05 -7.62 -9.83
N GLY A 82 -2.03 -6.40 -9.32
CA GLY A 82 -2.66 -6.12 -8.03
C GLY A 82 -2.00 -6.82 -6.87
N ASN A 83 -0.72 -7.18 -6.99
CA ASN A 83 -0.01 -7.83 -5.90
C ASN A 83 0.28 -6.82 -4.79
N TRP A 84 0.14 -7.28 -3.56
CA TRP A 84 0.42 -6.41 -2.43
C TRP A 84 1.02 -7.22 -1.30
N ALA A 85 1.71 -6.52 -0.40
CA ALA A 85 2.33 -7.17 0.74
C ALA A 85 2.47 -6.18 1.89
N VAL A 86 2.68 -6.74 3.08
CA VAL A 86 2.90 -5.99 4.30
C VAL A 86 4.28 -6.38 4.80
N GLU A 87 5.12 -5.38 5.07
CA GLU A 87 6.49 -5.63 5.52
C GLU A 87 6.79 -4.81 6.76
N ARG A 88 7.54 -5.41 7.67
CA ARG A 88 8.03 -4.69 8.82
C ARG A 88 9.37 -4.07 8.50
N VAL A 89 9.51 -2.81 8.86
CA VAL A 89 10.74 -2.06 8.63
C VAL A 89 11.22 -1.56 9.99
N LYS A 90 12.44 -1.87 10.35
CA LYS A 90 12.99 -1.37 11.59
C LYS A 90 13.57 0.01 11.35
N ARG A 91 13.08 0.96 12.13
CA ARG A 91 13.55 2.33 11.97
C ARG A 91 15.03 2.48 12.27
N GLU A 92 15.53 1.66 13.17
CA GLU A 92 16.93 1.75 13.56
C GLU A 92 17.88 1.37 12.44
N ASP A 93 17.38 0.74 11.40
CA ASP A 93 18.20 0.38 10.24
C ASP A 93 18.44 1.57 9.32
N TRP A 94 17.85 2.68 9.62
CA TRP A 94 17.99 3.88 8.80
C TRP A 94 19.19 4.72 9.31
#